data_75516dc8e2e37232da6003d67b6a0355
#
_entry.id   75516dc8e2e37232da6003d67b6a0355
#
_cell.length_a   1.000
_cell.length_b   1.000
_cell.length_c   1.000
_cell.angle_alpha   90.00
_cell.angle_beta   90.00
_cell.angle_gamma   90.00
#
_symmetry.space_group_name_H-M   'P 1'
#
loop_
_entity.id
_entity.type
_entity.pdbx_description
1 polymer ?
#
loop_
_entity_poly.entity_id
_entity_poly.type
_entity_poly.pdbx_seq_one_letter_code
_entity_poly.pdbx_strand_id
1 'polypeptide(L)'
;MTVEAHATGGIPGTTTYRFYIDMNDETDFLSSIFGNDETPLELTTPSGFYNDGFASGSTADGSNPAFFGFFPTLQYDSWVTIGIEGSPIPPQTAISSVESSSQPWLGCF
;
A
#
# COMPACT_ATOMS: atom_id res chain seq x y z
N MET A 1 13.87 -3.97 -8.00
CA MET A 1 12.50 -3.46 -7.81
C MET A 1 11.74 -3.59 -9.13
N THR A 2 10.55 -4.17 -9.09
CA THR A 2 9.68 -4.33 -10.25
C THR A 2 8.46 -3.45 -10.12
N VAL A 3 8.04 -2.80 -11.20
CA VAL A 3 6.84 -1.96 -11.26
C VAL A 3 5.88 -2.56 -12.29
N GLU A 4 4.65 -2.80 -11.87
CA GLU A 4 3.58 -3.34 -12.69
C GLU A 4 2.46 -2.32 -12.84
N ALA A 5 2.00 -2.06 -14.06
CA ALA A 5 0.74 -1.36 -14.29
C ALA A 5 -0.40 -2.38 -14.09
N HIS A 6 -0.97 -2.39 -12.90
CA HIS A 6 -1.97 -3.38 -12.49
C HIS A 6 -3.34 -3.15 -13.11
N ALA A 7 -3.81 -1.91 -13.11
CA ALA A 7 -5.10 -1.55 -13.66
C ALA A 7 -5.10 -0.12 -14.21
N THR A 8 -5.79 0.09 -15.33
CA THR A 8 -6.00 1.41 -15.93
C THR A 8 -7.48 1.76 -15.90
N GLY A 9 -7.81 2.93 -15.37
CA GLY A 9 -9.20 3.41 -15.32
C GLY A 9 -10.06 2.78 -14.22
N GLY A 10 -9.48 2.10 -13.25
CA GLY A 10 -10.20 1.66 -12.06
C GLY A 10 -10.82 2.83 -11.30
N ILE A 11 -10.04 3.87 -11.13
CA ILE A 11 -10.50 5.22 -10.83
C ILE A 11 -10.37 6.01 -12.12
N PRO A 12 -11.42 6.72 -12.61
CA PRO A 12 -11.38 7.42 -13.87
C PRO A 12 -10.18 8.36 -14.03
N GLY A 13 -9.45 8.20 -15.13
CA GLY A 13 -8.27 9.02 -15.43
C GLY A 13 -6.98 8.61 -14.69
N THR A 14 -6.98 7.48 -13.99
CA THR A 14 -5.81 7.01 -13.24
C THR A 14 -5.30 5.66 -13.73
N THR A 15 -4.07 5.34 -13.34
CA THR A 15 -3.48 4.01 -13.48
C THR A 15 -2.98 3.56 -12.11
N THR A 16 -3.37 2.37 -11.71
CA THR A 16 -2.90 1.74 -10.47
C THR A 16 -1.62 0.97 -10.76
N TYR A 17 -0.59 1.27 -10.00
CA TYR A 17 0.71 0.60 -10.09
C TYR A 17 0.95 -0.24 -8.84
N ARG A 18 1.61 -1.38 -9.03
CA ARG A 18 2.18 -2.19 -7.97
C ARG A 18 3.69 -2.11 -8.03
N PHE A 19 4.30 -1.85 -6.90
CA PHE A 19 5.76 -1.81 -6.71
C PHE A 19 6.18 -3.01 -5.89
N TYR A 20 7.08 -3.81 -6.44
CA TYR A 20 7.57 -5.02 -5.80
C TYR A 20 9.02 -4.86 -5.40
N ILE A 21 9.36 -5.28 -4.20
CA ILE A 21 10.73 -5.49 -3.76
C ILE A 21 11.13 -6.91 -4.16
N ASP A 22 12.08 -7.01 -5.09
CA ASP A 22 12.57 -8.31 -5.56
C ASP A 22 13.65 -8.80 -4.60
N MET A 23 13.45 -9.98 -4.04
CA MET A 23 14.41 -10.64 -3.18
C MET A 23 15.40 -11.44 -4.03
N ASN A 24 16.62 -11.65 -3.54
CA ASN A 24 17.64 -12.40 -4.24
C ASN A 24 17.50 -13.91 -4.06
N ASP A 25 16.95 -14.34 -2.95
CA ASP A 25 16.79 -15.74 -2.58
C ASP A 25 15.41 -15.97 -1.95
N GLU A 26 14.86 -17.16 -2.11
CA GLU A 26 13.55 -17.54 -1.58
C GLU A 26 13.50 -17.57 -0.05
N THR A 27 14.68 -17.61 0.60
CA THR A 27 14.83 -17.55 2.06
C THR A 27 15.03 -16.14 2.59
N ASP A 28 15.15 -15.15 1.71
CA ASP A 28 15.29 -13.75 2.09
C ASP A 28 14.01 -13.26 2.80
N PHE A 29 14.20 -12.38 3.74
CA PHE A 29 13.15 -11.84 4.57
C PHE A 29 13.22 -10.31 4.66
N LEU A 30 12.17 -9.62 4.27
CA LEU A 30 12.04 -8.19 4.44
C LEU A 30 11.50 -7.89 5.85
N SER A 31 12.35 -7.44 6.75
CA SER A 31 11.99 -7.18 8.15
C SER A 31 11.37 -5.80 8.37
N SER A 32 11.83 -4.79 7.63
CA SER A 32 11.34 -3.42 7.76
C SER A 32 11.74 -2.56 6.56
N ILE A 33 10.95 -1.52 6.32
CA ILE A 33 11.29 -0.37 5.49
C ILE A 33 11.16 0.85 6.39
N PHE A 34 12.16 1.70 6.44
CA PHE A 34 12.14 2.85 7.35
C PHE A 34 12.85 4.07 6.76
N GLY A 35 12.50 5.22 7.30
CA GLY A 35 13.22 6.48 7.14
C GLY A 35 13.55 7.10 8.49
N ASN A 36 14.34 8.14 8.50
CA ASN A 36 14.69 8.94 9.67
C ASN A 36 14.68 10.44 9.34
N ASP A 37 15.03 11.26 10.30
CA ASP A 37 15.02 12.72 10.16
C ASP A 37 15.97 13.24 9.07
N GLU A 38 17.07 12.51 8.81
CA GLU A 38 18.06 12.88 7.79
C GLU A 38 17.71 12.31 6.41
N THR A 39 17.06 11.15 6.40
CA THR A 39 16.64 10.45 5.18
C THR A 39 15.24 9.93 5.37
N PRO A 40 14.22 10.75 5.18
CA PRO A 40 12.84 10.33 5.34
C PRO A 40 12.45 9.27 4.30
N LEU A 41 11.58 8.35 4.69
CA LEU A 41 10.91 7.51 3.74
C LEU A 41 9.84 8.34 3.03
N GLU A 42 10.01 8.52 1.75
CA GLU A 42 9.14 9.37 0.95
C GLU A 42 8.69 8.62 -0.31
N LEU A 43 7.40 8.66 -0.55
CA LEU A 43 6.77 8.19 -1.78
C LEU A 43 5.96 9.35 -2.37
N THR A 44 6.27 9.76 -3.58
CA THR A 44 5.58 10.88 -4.22
C THR A 44 5.12 10.53 -5.62
N THR A 45 3.98 11.06 -6.01
CA THR A 45 3.48 11.00 -7.39
C THR A 45 3.05 12.38 -7.84
N PRO A 46 3.16 12.72 -9.15
CA PRO A 46 2.77 14.03 -9.66
C PRO A 46 1.29 14.39 -9.42
N SER A 47 0.43 13.38 -9.35
CA SER A 47 -1.03 13.54 -9.22
C SER A 47 -1.55 13.22 -7.82
N GLY A 48 -0.66 12.89 -6.88
CA GLY A 48 -1.06 12.38 -5.57
C GLY A 48 -1.47 10.91 -5.60
N PHE A 49 -1.94 10.43 -4.46
CA PHE A 49 -2.44 9.07 -4.27
C PHE A 49 -3.95 9.05 -4.16
N TYR A 50 -4.55 7.98 -4.63
CA TYR A 50 -5.96 7.73 -4.37
C TYR A 50 -6.11 7.02 -3.03
N ASN A 51 -6.90 7.58 -2.14
CA ASN A 51 -7.30 6.96 -0.88
C ASN A 51 -8.82 6.85 -0.85
N ASP A 52 -9.32 5.64 -0.69
CA ASP A 52 -10.76 5.39 -0.63
C ASP A 52 -11.32 5.79 0.73
N GLY A 53 -12.49 6.43 0.74
CA GLY A 53 -13.13 6.89 1.97
C GLY A 53 -13.60 5.76 2.91
N PHE A 54 -13.64 4.52 2.46
CA PHE A 54 -13.98 3.34 3.25
C PHE A 54 -12.75 2.54 3.69
N ALA A 55 -11.58 2.85 3.13
CA ALA A 55 -10.32 2.28 3.58
C ALA A 55 -9.81 3.04 4.82
N SER A 56 -8.96 2.39 5.59
CA SER A 56 -8.34 3.00 6.76
C SER A 56 -6.87 2.65 6.85
N GLY A 57 -6.04 3.67 6.99
CA GLY A 57 -4.61 3.52 7.19
C GLY A 57 -3.82 3.23 5.91
N SER A 58 -2.53 3.03 6.11
CA SER A 58 -1.53 2.85 5.05
C SER A 58 -1.24 1.39 4.72
N THR A 59 -1.96 0.46 5.31
CA THR A 59 -1.75 -0.98 5.14
C THR A 59 -2.98 -1.66 4.55
N ALA A 60 -2.80 -2.86 4.00
CA ALA A 60 -3.88 -3.67 3.43
C ALA A 60 -5.01 -4.02 4.42
N ASP A 61 -4.80 -3.82 5.71
CA ASP A 61 -5.79 -4.16 6.76
C ASP A 61 -7.12 -3.40 6.60
N GLY A 62 -7.07 -2.18 6.08
CA GLY A 62 -8.26 -1.38 5.81
C GLY A 62 -9.05 -1.77 4.55
N SER A 63 -8.52 -2.64 3.71
CA SER A 63 -9.07 -2.97 2.38
C SER A 63 -9.56 -4.42 2.33
N ASN A 64 -10.76 -4.68 2.84
CA ASN A 64 -11.31 -6.04 2.85
C ASN A 64 -11.91 -6.42 1.49
N PRO A 65 -11.37 -7.46 0.81
CA PRO A 65 -11.85 -7.91 -0.50
C PRO A 65 -13.33 -8.32 -0.54
N ALA A 66 -13.91 -8.71 0.57
CA ALA A 66 -15.34 -9.06 0.64
C ALA A 66 -16.26 -7.87 0.29
N PHE A 67 -15.76 -6.65 0.42
CA PHE A 67 -16.52 -5.44 0.11
C PHE A 67 -16.30 -4.90 -1.31
N PHE A 68 -15.38 -5.46 -2.08
CA PHE A 68 -15.09 -4.96 -3.44
C PHE A 68 -16.30 -5.05 -4.39
N GLY A 69 -17.22 -5.98 -4.14
CA GLY A 69 -18.46 -6.07 -4.90
C GLY A 69 -19.44 -4.92 -4.64
N PHE A 70 -19.41 -4.34 -3.45
CA PHE A 70 -20.27 -3.22 -3.05
C PHE A 70 -19.58 -1.87 -3.21
N PHE A 71 -18.26 -1.85 -2.99
CA PHE A 71 -17.40 -0.67 -3.07
C PHE A 71 -16.24 -0.95 -4.02
N PRO A 72 -16.48 -0.93 -5.34
CA PRO A 72 -15.46 -1.34 -6.32
C PRO A 72 -14.22 -0.45 -6.34
N THR A 73 -14.30 0.77 -5.84
CA THR A 73 -13.15 1.68 -5.75
C THR A 73 -12.17 1.30 -4.64
N LEU A 74 -12.63 0.58 -3.62
CA LEU A 74 -11.83 0.17 -2.48
C LEU A 74 -10.60 -0.68 -2.87
N GLN A 75 -10.71 -1.49 -3.93
CA GLN A 75 -9.58 -2.28 -4.44
C GLN A 75 -8.44 -1.44 -5.04
N TYR A 76 -8.68 -0.15 -5.30
CA TYR A 76 -7.69 0.78 -5.88
C TYR A 76 -7.14 1.75 -4.85
N ASP A 77 -7.48 1.55 -3.57
CA ASP A 77 -6.87 2.29 -2.47
C ASP A 77 -5.34 2.13 -2.47
N SER A 78 -4.67 3.14 -1.93
CA SER A 78 -3.20 3.14 -1.87
C SER A 78 -2.74 2.57 -0.53
N TRP A 79 -2.06 1.45 -0.54
CA TRP A 79 -1.60 0.76 0.67
C TRP A 79 -0.35 -0.06 0.45
N VAL A 80 0.33 -0.41 1.54
CA VAL A 80 1.48 -1.29 1.55
C VAL A 80 1.14 -2.63 2.19
N THR A 81 1.77 -3.70 1.70
CA THR A 81 1.52 -5.06 2.18
C THR A 81 2.72 -5.97 1.97
N ILE A 82 2.67 -7.14 2.54
CA ILE A 82 3.61 -8.24 2.28
C ILE A 82 2.79 -9.49 1.97
N GLY A 83 2.76 -9.87 0.69
CA GLY A 83 2.22 -11.15 0.24
C GLY A 83 0.69 -11.33 0.30
N ILE A 84 -0.07 -10.28 0.63
CA ILE A 84 -1.55 -10.33 0.65
C ILE A 84 -2.13 -9.18 -0.17
N GLU A 85 -3.35 -9.34 -0.67
CA GLU A 85 -4.03 -8.38 -1.55
C GLU A 85 -5.23 -7.69 -0.89
N GLY A 86 -5.23 -7.57 0.42
CA GLY A 86 -6.31 -6.97 1.20
C GLY A 86 -6.18 -7.29 2.67
N SER A 87 -7.23 -7.07 3.44
CA SER A 87 -7.23 -7.38 4.87
C SER A 87 -6.83 -8.83 5.14
N PRO A 88 -5.96 -9.07 6.11
CA PRO A 88 -5.48 -10.42 6.41
C PRO A 88 -6.60 -11.32 6.91
N ILE A 89 -6.56 -12.57 6.48
CA ILE A 89 -7.45 -13.64 6.96
C ILE A 89 -6.59 -14.61 7.77
N PRO A 90 -6.94 -14.93 9.01
CA PRO A 90 -6.15 -15.86 9.84
C PRO A 90 -5.78 -17.15 9.10
N PRO A 91 -4.51 -17.63 9.16
CA PRO A 91 -3.42 -17.20 10.03
C PRO A 91 -2.54 -16.03 9.51
N GLN A 92 -2.93 -15.36 8.44
CA GLN A 92 -2.23 -14.17 7.94
C GLN A 92 -2.26 -13.05 8.99
N THR A 93 -1.25 -12.21 8.98
CA THR A 93 -1.17 -11.02 9.84
C THR A 93 -0.92 -9.78 8.99
N ALA A 94 -1.49 -8.65 9.42
CA ALA A 94 -1.17 -7.37 8.82
C ALA A 94 0.27 -6.96 9.14
N ILE A 95 0.86 -6.16 8.27
CA ILE A 95 2.07 -5.42 8.62
C ILE A 95 1.69 -4.29 9.58
N SER A 96 2.62 -3.91 10.45
CA SER A 96 2.45 -2.75 11.32
C SER A 96 3.13 -1.54 10.72
N SER A 97 2.46 -0.41 10.69
CA SER A 97 3.08 0.89 10.42
C SER A 97 3.31 1.64 11.73
N VAL A 98 4.45 2.31 11.82
CA VAL A 98 4.77 3.23 12.90
C VAL A 98 5.05 4.58 12.27
N GLU A 99 4.15 5.51 12.51
CA GLU A 99 4.23 6.86 11.95
C GLU A 99 4.49 7.88 13.06
N SER A 100 5.37 8.81 12.81
CA SER A 100 5.59 9.94 13.71
C SER A 100 4.55 11.02 13.42
N SER A 101 3.92 11.54 14.46
CA SER A 101 3.00 12.69 14.33
C SER A 101 3.70 13.97 13.85
N SER A 102 5.03 14.04 14.01
CA SER A 102 5.86 15.16 13.52
C SER A 102 6.37 14.96 12.10
N GLN A 103 6.37 13.72 11.62
CA GLN A 103 6.75 13.33 10.27
C GLN A 103 5.78 12.25 9.76
N PRO A 104 4.56 12.64 9.41
CA PRO A 104 3.64 11.71 8.77
C PRO A 104 4.22 11.28 7.42
N TRP A 105 3.74 10.19 6.89
CA TRP A 105 3.99 9.79 5.50
C TRP A 105 3.41 10.86 4.57
N LEU A 106 4.22 11.87 4.25
CA LEU A 106 3.75 13.04 3.53
C LEU A 106 3.37 12.70 2.09
N GLY A 107 2.10 12.82 1.78
CA GLY A 107 1.56 12.55 0.46
C GLY A 107 1.44 11.07 0.11
N CYS A 108 1.67 10.20 1.07
CA CYS A 108 1.46 8.77 0.94
C CYS A 108 0.19 8.37 1.68
N PHE A 109 -0.57 7.50 1.13
CA PHE A 109 -1.63 6.73 1.78
C PHE A 109 -2.62 7.54 2.64
#